data_1e8d2dc01828359e3d816166fe5bc01e
#
_entry.id   1e8d2dc01828359e3d816166fe5bc01e
#
_cell.length_a   1.000
_cell.length_b   1.000
_cell.length_c   1.000
_cell.angle_alpha   90.00
_cell.angle_beta   90.00
_cell.angle_gamma   90.00
#
_symmetry.space_group_name_H-M   'P 1'
#
loop_
_entity.id
_entity.type
_entity.pdbx_description
1 polymer ?
#
loop_
_entity_poly.entity_id
_entity_poly.type
_entity_poly.pdbx_seq_one_letter_code
_entity_poly.pdbx_strand_id
1 'polypeptide(L)'
;MFSTQLAMQNALKAGIAIPAFNIPYLPMMQPVIQALVDQDAFGLVEVARPEWIKFQAKSLAAVMEEFVKWQRPGYVRIHLDHVPVIDEDGLTVDYMAVIREAIALGYQSAMVDGSRLSLADNIAATRQVAELAHSAGI
;
A
#
# COMPACT_ATOMS: atom_id res chain seq x y z
N MET A 1 -9.32 -7.36 -15.21
CA MET A 1 -8.69 -6.17 -14.58
C MET A 1 -7.20 -6.47 -14.47
N PHE A 2 -6.29 -5.60 -14.93
CA PHE A 2 -4.86 -5.86 -14.82
C PHE A 2 -4.38 -5.72 -13.36
N SER A 3 -3.38 -6.51 -12.95
CA SER A 3 -2.84 -6.50 -11.60
C SER A 3 -1.93 -5.29 -11.36
N THR A 4 -1.69 -4.95 -10.09
CA THR A 4 -0.69 -3.94 -9.71
C THR A 4 0.69 -4.32 -10.25
N GLN A 5 1.07 -5.61 -10.18
CA GLN A 5 2.31 -6.12 -10.74
C GLN A 5 2.45 -5.80 -12.23
N LEU A 6 1.40 -6.02 -13.03
CA LEU A 6 1.43 -5.71 -14.46
C LEU A 6 1.57 -4.21 -14.73
N ALA A 7 0.90 -3.37 -13.92
CA ALA A 7 1.06 -1.91 -14.01
C ALA A 7 2.53 -1.49 -13.77
N MET A 8 3.14 -2.02 -12.71
CA MET A 8 4.54 -1.73 -12.38
C MET A 8 5.51 -2.21 -13.48
N GLN A 9 5.30 -3.42 -14.02
CA GLN A 9 6.12 -3.95 -15.11
C GLN A 9 5.99 -3.11 -16.38
N ASN A 10 4.80 -2.63 -16.72
CA ASN A 10 4.57 -1.77 -17.88
C ASN A 10 5.21 -0.39 -17.69
N ALA A 11 5.11 0.20 -16.51
CA ALA A 11 5.75 1.46 -16.18
C ALA A 11 7.28 1.36 -16.31
N LEU A 12 7.86 0.28 -15.75
CA LEU A 12 9.29 0.02 -15.89
C LEU A 12 9.73 -0.09 -17.36
N LYS A 13 8.99 -0.85 -18.18
CA LYS A 13 9.27 -0.97 -19.62
C LYS A 13 9.17 0.35 -20.37
N ALA A 14 8.20 1.20 -19.96
CA ALA A 14 7.99 2.51 -20.55
C ALA A 14 8.96 3.59 -20.02
N GLY A 15 9.75 3.29 -18.99
CA GLY A 15 10.68 4.25 -18.36
C GLY A 15 9.94 5.37 -17.60
N ILE A 16 8.76 5.09 -17.06
CA ILE A 16 7.96 6.06 -16.30
C ILE A 16 7.81 5.63 -14.84
N ALA A 17 7.66 6.60 -13.93
CA ALA A 17 7.32 6.36 -12.54
C ALA A 17 5.79 6.36 -12.35
N ILE A 18 5.31 5.51 -11.44
CA ILE A 18 3.92 5.55 -10.97
C ILE A 18 3.92 6.35 -9.67
N PRO A 19 3.16 7.46 -9.59
CA PRO A 19 3.04 8.21 -8.35
C PRO A 19 2.23 7.43 -7.30
N ALA A 20 2.59 7.61 -6.04
CA ALA A 20 1.88 7.06 -4.90
C ALA A 20 1.55 8.21 -3.93
N PHE A 21 0.32 8.23 -3.44
CA PHE A 21 -0.23 9.33 -2.63
C PHE A 21 -0.70 8.80 -1.29
N ASN A 22 -0.04 9.22 -0.23
CA ASN A 22 -0.45 8.89 1.13
C ASN A 22 -1.76 9.57 1.51
N ILE A 23 -2.63 8.85 2.22
CA ILE A 23 -3.95 9.31 2.66
C ILE A 23 -4.00 9.35 4.21
N PRO A 24 -3.34 10.32 4.84
CA PRO A 24 -3.38 10.47 6.30
C PRO A 24 -4.73 11.00 6.82
N TYR A 25 -5.59 11.47 5.92
CA TYR A 25 -6.89 12.04 6.22
C TYR A 25 -7.90 11.57 5.16
N LEU A 26 -8.91 10.80 5.55
CA LEU A 26 -9.81 10.10 4.62
C LEU A 26 -10.46 11.00 3.55
N PRO A 27 -10.90 12.24 3.82
CA PRO A 27 -11.45 13.12 2.80
C PRO A 27 -10.50 13.48 1.64
N MET A 28 -9.19 13.19 1.76
CA MET A 28 -8.23 13.36 0.65
C MET A 28 -8.41 12.30 -0.45
N MET A 29 -9.05 11.17 -0.15
CA MET A 29 -9.20 10.05 -1.08
C MET A 29 -9.86 10.48 -2.39
N GLN A 30 -11.01 11.15 -2.29
CA GLN A 30 -11.79 11.60 -3.46
C GLN A 30 -11.00 12.55 -4.37
N PRO A 31 -10.47 13.69 -3.90
CA PRO A 31 -9.77 14.64 -4.77
C PRO A 31 -8.49 14.05 -5.38
N VAL A 32 -7.77 13.18 -4.68
CA VAL A 32 -6.58 12.51 -5.24
C VAL A 32 -6.98 11.59 -6.38
N ILE A 33 -7.99 10.73 -6.18
CA ILE A 33 -8.46 9.83 -7.25
C ILE A 33 -9.04 10.63 -8.42
N GLN A 34 -9.79 11.71 -8.15
CA GLN A 34 -10.34 12.55 -9.21
C GLN A 34 -9.23 13.23 -10.03
N ALA A 35 -8.16 13.69 -9.37
CA ALA A 35 -7.03 14.28 -10.07
C ALA A 35 -6.33 13.28 -11.00
N LEU A 36 -6.18 12.01 -10.60
CA LEU A 36 -5.65 10.96 -11.47
C LEU A 36 -6.52 10.75 -12.71
N VAL A 37 -7.84 10.75 -12.54
CA VAL A 37 -8.80 10.63 -13.66
C VAL A 37 -8.71 11.84 -14.59
N ASP A 38 -8.70 13.04 -14.04
CA ASP A 38 -8.66 14.30 -14.81
C ASP A 38 -7.37 14.46 -15.63
N GLN A 39 -6.27 13.88 -15.14
CA GLN A 39 -4.97 13.88 -15.81
C GLN A 39 -4.73 12.66 -16.70
N ASP A 40 -5.73 11.77 -16.85
CA ASP A 40 -5.60 10.48 -17.54
C ASP A 40 -4.33 9.71 -17.09
N ALA A 41 -4.07 9.72 -15.78
CA ALA A 41 -2.88 9.14 -15.17
C ALA A 41 -3.22 7.97 -14.25
N PHE A 42 -2.32 6.99 -14.19
CA PHE A 42 -2.41 5.89 -13.23
C PHE A 42 -1.54 6.19 -12.01
N GLY A 43 -2.07 5.92 -10.81
CA GLY A 43 -1.35 6.09 -9.55
C GLY A 43 -1.78 5.10 -8.47
N LEU A 44 -1.07 5.15 -7.34
CA LEU A 44 -1.47 4.47 -6.12
C LEU A 44 -2.04 5.48 -5.13
N VAL A 45 -3.05 5.09 -4.39
CA VAL A 45 -3.36 5.68 -3.08
C VAL A 45 -2.88 4.71 -2.03
N GLU A 46 -2.25 5.24 -0.99
CA GLU A 46 -1.57 4.39 -0.02
C GLU A 46 -1.75 4.88 1.40
N VAL A 47 -1.51 4.00 2.36
CA VAL A 47 -1.53 4.33 3.77
C VAL A 47 -0.39 3.61 4.48
N ALA A 48 0.40 4.36 5.23
CA ALA A 48 1.45 3.86 6.11
C ALA A 48 0.93 3.73 7.55
N ARG A 49 1.59 2.86 8.36
CA ARG A 49 1.17 2.59 9.73
C ARG A 49 0.96 3.85 10.59
N PRO A 50 1.82 4.87 10.57
CA PRO A 50 1.59 6.10 11.33
C PRO A 50 0.28 6.80 10.99
N GLU A 51 -0.23 6.68 9.78
CA GLU A 51 -1.40 7.41 9.31
C GLU A 51 -2.69 6.96 9.98
N TRP A 52 -2.83 5.68 10.34
CA TRP A 52 -4.00 5.23 11.12
C TRP A 52 -3.77 5.22 12.62
N ILE A 53 -2.51 5.31 13.11
CA ILE A 53 -2.20 5.34 14.54
C ILE A 53 -2.09 6.77 15.06
N LYS A 54 -1.41 7.66 14.32
CA LYS A 54 -1.06 9.01 14.74
C LYS A 54 -1.86 10.11 14.02
N PHE A 55 -2.43 9.81 12.85
CA PHE A 55 -3.20 10.76 12.04
C PHE A 55 -4.69 10.39 11.96
N GLN A 56 -5.36 10.71 10.86
CA GLN A 56 -6.82 10.64 10.75
C GLN A 56 -7.31 9.60 9.73
N ALA A 57 -6.45 8.67 9.32
CA ALA A 57 -6.85 7.55 8.47
C ALA A 57 -7.66 6.48 9.22
N LYS A 58 -7.66 6.51 10.56
CA LYS A 58 -8.46 5.69 11.49
C LYS A 58 -8.06 4.21 11.54
N SER A 59 -8.15 3.48 10.44
CA SER A 59 -7.81 2.05 10.35
C SER A 59 -7.67 1.62 8.90
N LEU A 60 -7.05 0.46 8.65
CA LEU A 60 -6.98 -0.15 7.31
C LEU A 60 -8.37 -0.36 6.71
N ALA A 61 -9.33 -0.81 7.52
CA ALA A 61 -10.71 -1.00 7.10
C ALA A 61 -11.38 0.32 6.68
N ALA A 62 -11.21 1.39 7.46
CA ALA A 62 -11.79 2.70 7.14
C ALA A 62 -11.20 3.30 5.84
N VAL A 63 -9.90 3.09 5.61
CA VAL A 63 -9.24 3.49 4.34
C VAL A 63 -9.81 2.70 3.17
N MET A 64 -9.99 1.38 3.33
CA MET A 64 -10.57 0.53 2.28
C MET A 64 -12.04 0.91 2.01
N GLU A 65 -12.84 1.14 3.04
CA GLU A 65 -14.23 1.61 2.88
C GLU A 65 -14.31 2.92 2.10
N GLU A 66 -13.41 3.85 2.38
CA GLU A 66 -13.35 5.12 1.64
C GLU A 66 -12.87 4.91 0.20
N PHE A 67 -11.84 4.08 0.00
CA PHE A 67 -11.34 3.74 -1.33
C PHE A 67 -12.43 3.13 -2.22
N VAL A 68 -13.24 2.20 -1.71
CA VAL A 68 -14.32 1.54 -2.47
C VAL A 68 -15.34 2.53 -3.00
N LYS A 69 -15.63 3.61 -2.28
CA LYS A 69 -16.56 4.68 -2.73
C LYS A 69 -16.06 5.40 -3.97
N TRP A 70 -14.75 5.62 -4.05
CA TRP A 70 -14.15 6.51 -5.05
C TRP A 70 -13.29 5.80 -6.10
N GLN A 71 -12.99 4.52 -5.92
CA GLN A 71 -12.11 3.78 -6.82
C GLN A 71 -12.50 3.91 -8.29
N ARG A 72 -11.47 4.02 -9.12
CA ARG A 72 -11.56 4.01 -10.59
C ARG A 72 -10.56 2.98 -11.11
N PRO A 73 -11.00 1.74 -11.40
CA PRO A 73 -10.10 0.60 -11.64
C PRO A 73 -9.06 0.77 -12.75
N GLY A 74 -9.28 1.67 -13.69
CA GLY A 74 -8.31 2.01 -14.74
C GLY A 74 -7.24 3.00 -14.30
N TYR A 75 -7.45 3.72 -13.20
CA TYR A 75 -6.64 4.88 -12.82
C TYR A 75 -5.95 4.72 -11.45
N VAL A 76 -6.46 3.88 -10.58
CA VAL A 76 -5.93 3.82 -9.21
C VAL A 76 -5.90 2.40 -8.66
N ARG A 77 -4.91 2.13 -7.79
CA ARG A 77 -4.81 0.97 -6.91
C ARG A 77 -4.54 1.41 -5.49
N ILE A 78 -5.00 0.58 -4.54
CA ILE A 78 -4.71 0.81 -3.13
C ILE A 78 -3.51 -0.01 -2.69
N HIS A 79 -2.59 0.64 -2.00
CA HIS A 79 -1.33 0.08 -1.52
C HIS A 79 -1.21 0.23 0.00
N LEU A 80 -0.69 -0.80 0.64
CA LEU A 80 -0.25 -0.73 2.03
C LEU A 80 1.23 -0.37 2.07
N ASP A 81 1.53 0.85 2.49
CA ASP A 81 2.85 1.43 2.47
C ASP A 81 3.57 1.22 3.81
N HIS A 82 4.88 1.01 3.77
CA HIS A 82 5.82 0.97 4.90
C HIS A 82 5.27 0.28 6.17
N VAL A 83 4.98 -1.02 6.10
CA VAL A 83 4.70 -1.80 7.32
C VAL A 83 6.03 -2.15 8.00
N PRO A 84 6.40 -1.47 9.09
CA PRO A 84 7.71 -1.67 9.70
C PRO A 84 7.77 -2.98 10.48
N VAL A 85 8.95 -3.64 10.47
CA VAL A 85 9.26 -4.72 11.41
C VAL A 85 9.65 -4.13 12.78
N ILE A 86 10.40 -3.04 12.76
CA ILE A 86 10.69 -2.20 13.93
C ILE A 86 10.24 -0.79 13.59
N ASP A 87 9.31 -0.24 14.38
CA ASP A 87 8.74 1.07 14.11
C ASP A 87 9.66 2.24 14.49
N GLU A 88 9.18 3.45 14.27
CA GLU A 88 9.92 4.69 14.53
C GLU A 88 10.27 4.89 16.02
N ASP A 89 9.52 4.26 16.91
CA ASP A 89 9.71 4.30 18.36
C ASP A 89 10.60 3.15 18.86
N GLY A 90 11.10 2.29 17.93
CA GLY A 90 11.98 1.16 18.23
C GLY A 90 11.22 -0.09 18.71
N LEU A 91 9.91 -0.13 18.56
CA LEU A 91 9.08 -1.26 18.96
C LEU A 91 8.92 -2.27 17.84
N THR A 92 8.95 -3.55 18.19
CA THR A 92 8.65 -4.63 17.24
C THR A 92 7.17 -4.63 16.91
N VAL A 93 6.86 -4.65 15.61
CA VAL A 93 5.49 -4.69 15.08
C VAL A 93 5.18 -6.12 14.60
N ASP A 94 3.97 -6.60 14.87
CA ASP A 94 3.45 -7.81 14.20
C ASP A 94 3.07 -7.46 12.75
N TYR A 95 4.10 -7.24 11.93
CA TYR A 95 3.94 -6.86 10.53
C TYR A 95 3.17 -7.90 9.72
N MET A 96 3.32 -9.19 10.08
CA MET A 96 2.60 -10.26 9.39
C MET A 96 1.10 -10.21 9.66
N ALA A 97 0.66 -9.84 10.87
CA ALA A 97 -0.76 -9.65 11.17
C ALA A 97 -1.33 -8.46 10.39
N VAL A 98 -0.59 -7.34 10.33
CA VAL A 98 -0.99 -6.16 9.54
C VAL A 98 -1.13 -6.48 8.05
N ILE A 99 -0.16 -7.20 7.47
CA ILE A 99 -0.21 -7.62 6.06
C ILE A 99 -1.40 -8.55 5.80
N ARG A 100 -1.65 -9.54 6.68
CA ARG A 100 -2.81 -10.45 6.55
C ARG A 100 -4.13 -9.68 6.60
N GLU A 101 -4.26 -8.72 7.51
CA GLU A 101 -5.44 -7.86 7.61
C GLU A 101 -5.66 -7.08 6.31
N ALA A 102 -4.63 -6.43 5.78
CA ALA A 102 -4.73 -5.69 4.53
C ALA A 102 -5.13 -6.59 3.33
N ILE A 103 -4.54 -7.79 3.23
CA ILE A 103 -4.91 -8.77 2.21
C ILE A 103 -6.40 -9.16 2.35
N ALA A 104 -6.86 -9.45 3.56
CA ALA A 104 -8.24 -9.82 3.82
C ALA A 104 -9.23 -8.69 3.50
N LEU A 105 -8.82 -7.43 3.67
CA LEU A 105 -9.58 -6.24 3.31
C LEU A 105 -9.58 -5.96 1.80
N GLY A 106 -8.69 -6.56 1.01
CA GLY A 106 -8.61 -6.39 -0.44
C GLY A 106 -7.62 -5.33 -0.90
N TYR A 107 -6.61 -5.00 -0.10
CA TYR A 107 -5.47 -4.21 -0.57
C TYR A 107 -4.79 -4.93 -1.74
N GLN A 108 -4.30 -4.15 -2.70
CA GLN A 108 -3.88 -4.65 -4.01
C GLN A 108 -2.36 -4.71 -4.18
N SER A 109 -1.64 -4.25 -3.18
CA SER A 109 -0.20 -4.43 -2.98
C SER A 109 0.18 -4.03 -1.56
N ALA A 110 1.36 -4.48 -1.10
CA ALA A 110 1.86 -4.18 0.24
C ALA A 110 3.39 -4.09 0.24
N MET A 111 3.92 -3.29 1.15
CA MET A 111 5.35 -3.13 1.38
C MET A 111 5.69 -3.39 2.85
N VAL A 112 6.64 -4.30 3.10
CA VAL A 112 7.25 -4.46 4.41
C VAL A 112 8.51 -3.61 4.50
N ASP A 113 8.70 -2.97 5.65
CA ASP A 113 9.87 -2.14 5.92
C ASP A 113 10.79 -2.79 6.95
N GLY A 114 11.86 -3.42 6.46
CA GLY A 114 12.94 -3.99 7.25
C GLY A 114 14.17 -3.07 7.37
N SER A 115 14.04 -1.76 7.11
CA SER A 115 15.17 -0.82 7.04
C SER A 115 15.99 -0.73 8.33
N ARG A 116 15.41 -1.08 9.47
CA ARG A 116 16.09 -1.11 10.79
C ARG A 116 16.66 -2.48 11.17
N LEU A 117 16.55 -3.46 10.29
CA LEU A 117 17.08 -4.81 10.49
C LEU A 117 18.47 -4.96 9.87
N SER A 118 19.16 -6.05 10.23
CA SER A 118 20.30 -6.51 9.43
C SER A 118 19.82 -6.88 8.01
N LEU A 119 20.73 -6.87 7.03
CA LEU A 119 20.39 -7.28 5.66
C LEU A 119 19.78 -8.68 5.61
N ALA A 120 20.34 -9.62 6.38
CA ALA A 120 19.85 -11.00 6.43
C ALA A 120 18.42 -11.10 6.96
N ASP A 121 18.13 -10.39 8.05
CA ASP A 121 16.81 -10.37 8.67
C ASP A 121 15.79 -9.62 7.79
N ASN A 122 16.20 -8.54 7.13
CA ASN A 122 15.35 -7.83 6.17
C ASN A 122 14.97 -8.73 4.99
N ILE A 123 15.93 -9.47 4.43
CA ILE A 123 15.67 -10.45 3.36
C ILE A 123 14.68 -11.52 3.86
N ALA A 124 14.85 -12.04 5.08
CA ALA A 124 13.98 -13.04 5.65
C ALA A 124 12.53 -12.51 5.83
N ALA A 125 12.36 -11.33 6.40
CA ALA A 125 11.06 -10.69 6.58
C ALA A 125 10.38 -10.41 5.23
N THR A 126 11.13 -9.84 4.28
CA THR A 126 10.60 -9.53 2.94
C THR A 126 10.17 -10.80 2.21
N ARG A 127 10.93 -11.89 2.32
CA ARG A 127 10.57 -13.19 1.72
C ARG A 127 9.24 -13.70 2.28
N GLN A 128 9.05 -13.69 3.61
CA GLN A 128 7.81 -14.14 4.24
C GLN A 128 6.59 -13.35 3.74
N VAL A 129 6.73 -12.02 3.63
CA VAL A 129 5.65 -11.17 3.13
C VAL A 129 5.39 -11.43 1.65
N ALA A 130 6.44 -11.55 0.83
CA ALA A 130 6.29 -11.83 -0.60
C ALA A 130 5.60 -13.19 -0.84
N GLU A 131 5.97 -14.24 -0.11
CA GLU A 131 5.32 -15.56 -0.21
C GLU A 131 3.82 -15.46 0.13
N LEU A 132 3.48 -14.75 1.21
CA LEU A 132 2.09 -14.53 1.62
C LEU A 132 1.31 -13.72 0.57
N ALA A 133 1.84 -12.59 0.14
CA ALA A 133 1.20 -11.70 -0.82
C ALA A 133 0.99 -12.38 -2.18
N HIS A 134 2.03 -13.06 -2.71
CA HIS A 134 1.92 -13.80 -3.97
C HIS A 134 0.91 -14.95 -3.89
N SER A 135 0.81 -15.65 -2.75
CA SER A 135 -0.20 -16.69 -2.56
C SER A 135 -1.63 -16.13 -2.57
N ALA A 136 -1.80 -14.87 -2.20
CA ALA A 136 -3.06 -14.14 -2.24
C ALA A 136 -3.31 -13.41 -3.58
N GLY A 137 -2.37 -13.44 -4.51
CA GLY A 137 -2.49 -12.82 -5.83
C GLY A 137 -2.24 -11.30 -5.87
N ILE A 138 -1.51 -10.75 -4.88
CA ILE A 138 -1.12 -9.34 -4.82
C ILE A 138 0.39 -9.17 -4.80
#